data_d8b6ec109ef7bdf2d96c52dd7a5b0067
#
_entry.id   d8b6ec109ef7bdf2d96c52dd7a5b0067
#
_cell.length_a   1.000
_cell.length_b   1.000
_cell.length_c   1.000
_cell.angle_alpha   90.00
_cell.angle_beta   90.00
_cell.angle_gamma   90.00
#
_symmetry.space_group_name_H-M   'P 1'
#
loop_
_entity.id
_entity.type
_entity.pdbx_description
1 polymer ?
#
loop_
_entity_poly.entity_id
_entity_poly.type
_entity_poly.pdbx_seq_one_letter_code
_entity_poly.pdbx_strand_id
1 'polypeptide(L)'
;MPDEYYFKEGCYIQEWHNIDQDEECSIVHVRVQAKQKTRLHALKNTQERYVILSGQARVTVAAKSWIVKANDVIHIASDTPQQIENLLDHDLQFLAICTPRFSEENYSDLEA
;
A
#
# COMPACT_ATOMS: atom_id res chain seq x y z
N MET A 1 13.67 -6.48 13.53
CA MET A 1 12.78 -6.12 12.40
C MET A 1 12.38 -7.37 11.65
N PRO A 2 11.10 -7.55 11.31
CA PRO A 2 10.69 -8.69 10.50
C PRO A 2 11.36 -8.65 9.12
N ASP A 3 11.44 -9.79 8.47
CA ASP A 3 12.00 -9.88 7.14
C ASP A 3 11.05 -9.26 6.11
N GLU A 4 11.64 -8.72 5.03
CA GLU A 4 10.89 -8.27 3.87
C GLU A 4 10.54 -9.50 3.02
N TYR A 5 9.32 -9.54 2.48
CA TYR A 5 8.92 -10.62 1.60
C TYR A 5 8.03 -10.09 0.45
N TYR A 6 7.99 -10.86 -0.64
CA TYR A 6 7.18 -10.48 -1.80
C TYR A 6 5.71 -10.77 -1.52
N PHE A 7 4.86 -9.79 -1.77
CA PHE A 7 3.42 -9.92 -1.59
C PHE A 7 2.72 -10.00 -2.94
N LYS A 8 1.66 -10.79 -3.01
CA LYS A 8 0.90 -11.05 -4.24
C LYS A 8 0.38 -9.79 -4.94
N GLU A 9 0.34 -8.67 -4.25
CA GLU A 9 -0.04 -7.39 -4.81
C GLU A 9 0.97 -6.86 -5.84
N GLY A 10 2.19 -7.39 -5.87
CA GLY A 10 3.23 -6.95 -6.80
C GLY A 10 4.25 -6.03 -6.16
N CYS A 11 4.55 -6.21 -4.89
CA CYS A 11 5.49 -5.40 -4.14
C CYS A 11 6.14 -6.22 -3.04
N TYR A 12 7.17 -5.64 -2.42
CA TYR A 12 7.80 -6.23 -1.25
C TYR A 12 7.28 -5.52 -0.01
N ILE A 13 6.95 -6.27 1.04
CA ILE A 13 6.46 -5.71 2.28
C ILE A 13 7.28 -6.19 3.47
N GLN A 14 7.37 -5.33 4.48
CA GLN A 14 7.95 -5.63 5.76
C GLN A 14 6.95 -5.15 6.81
N GLU A 15 6.43 -6.07 7.60
CA GLU A 15 5.40 -5.74 8.59
C GLU A 15 6.06 -5.15 9.83
N TRP A 16 6.03 -3.84 9.97
CA TRP A 16 6.60 -3.15 11.12
C TRP A 16 5.74 -3.31 12.36
N HIS A 17 4.43 -3.31 12.18
CA HIS A 17 3.47 -3.48 13.27
C HIS A 17 2.19 -4.09 12.72
N ASN A 18 1.93 -5.34 13.05
CA ASN A 18 0.68 -6.02 12.70
C ASN A 18 0.52 -7.20 13.63
N ILE A 19 -0.06 -6.94 14.81
CA ILE A 19 -0.14 -7.90 15.90
C ILE A 19 -1.57 -8.07 16.38
N ASP A 20 -1.90 -9.24 16.93
CA ASP A 20 -3.24 -9.56 17.41
C ASP A 20 -3.67 -8.63 18.56
N GLN A 21 -2.71 -8.15 19.35
CA GLN A 21 -2.99 -7.29 20.50
C GLN A 21 -3.41 -5.88 20.10
N ASP A 22 -3.16 -5.48 18.86
CA ASP A 22 -3.60 -4.19 18.34
C ASP A 22 -4.49 -4.43 17.12
N GLU A 23 -5.76 -4.61 17.37
CA GLU A 23 -6.74 -4.88 16.31
C GLU A 23 -7.08 -3.65 15.48
N GLU A 24 -6.72 -2.46 15.96
CA GLU A 24 -7.17 -1.20 15.36
C GLU A 24 -6.20 -0.62 14.34
N CYS A 25 -4.96 -1.12 14.28
CA CYS A 25 -3.96 -0.51 13.43
C CYS A 25 -2.85 -1.49 13.02
N SER A 26 -2.39 -1.35 11.78
CA SER A 26 -1.14 -1.99 11.35
C SER A 26 -0.31 -0.99 10.57
N ILE A 27 1.01 -1.19 10.58
CA ILE A 27 1.97 -0.36 9.84
C ILE A 27 2.89 -1.31 9.07
N VAL A 28 2.90 -1.15 7.76
CA VAL A 28 3.68 -1.99 6.86
C VAL A 28 4.54 -1.10 5.98
N HIS A 29 5.84 -1.42 5.89
CA HIS A 29 6.72 -0.76 4.94
C HIS A 29 6.59 -1.46 3.59
N VAL A 30 6.38 -0.69 2.54
CA VAL A 30 6.17 -1.19 1.18
C VAL A 30 7.26 -0.68 0.26
N ARG A 31 7.80 -1.57 -0.56
CA ARG A 31 8.80 -1.24 -1.57
C ARG A 31 8.29 -1.73 -2.93
N VAL A 32 8.18 -0.82 -3.88
CA VAL A 32 7.76 -1.13 -5.25
C VAL A 32 8.97 -0.93 -6.16
N GLN A 33 9.36 -1.97 -6.88
CA GLN A 33 10.51 -1.92 -7.77
C GLN A 33 10.32 -0.91 -8.90
N ALA A 34 11.44 -0.51 -9.50
CA ALA A 34 11.48 0.46 -10.59
C ALA A 34 10.45 0.12 -11.68
N LYS A 35 9.64 1.12 -12.07
CA LYS A 35 8.67 1.04 -13.17
C LYS A 35 7.57 -0.01 -12.96
N GLN A 36 7.49 -0.62 -11.80
CA GLN A 36 6.44 -1.59 -11.48
C GLN A 36 5.23 -0.89 -10.86
N LYS A 37 4.11 -1.56 -10.90
CA LYS A 37 2.89 -1.10 -10.27
C LYS A 37 2.26 -2.23 -9.48
N THR A 38 1.53 -1.89 -8.43
CA THR A 38 0.76 -2.87 -7.69
C THR A 38 -0.47 -3.26 -8.49
N ARG A 39 -1.04 -4.42 -8.20
CA ARG A 39 -2.29 -4.85 -8.81
C ARG A 39 -3.42 -3.94 -8.32
N LEU A 40 -4.39 -3.70 -9.19
CA LEU A 40 -5.60 -3.00 -8.77
C LEU A 40 -6.32 -3.86 -7.73
N HIS A 41 -6.57 -3.31 -6.57
CA HIS A 41 -7.12 -4.05 -5.44
C HIS A 41 -7.93 -3.13 -4.52
N ALA A 42 -8.63 -3.74 -3.58
CA ALA A 42 -9.37 -3.02 -2.55
C ALA A 42 -9.22 -3.76 -1.22
N LEU A 43 -9.31 -3.04 -0.12
CA LEU A 43 -9.30 -3.62 1.21
C LEU A 43 -10.71 -3.52 1.81
N LYS A 44 -11.31 -4.67 2.07
CA LYS A 44 -12.66 -4.73 2.61
C LYS A 44 -12.66 -4.26 4.06
N ASN A 45 -13.57 -3.34 4.40
CA ASN A 45 -13.78 -2.83 5.76
C ASN A 45 -12.50 -2.24 6.39
N THR A 46 -11.57 -1.77 5.57
CA THR A 46 -10.26 -1.31 6.04
C THR A 46 -9.93 0.01 5.35
N GLN A 47 -9.67 1.05 6.14
CA GLN A 47 -9.12 2.29 5.64
C GLN A 47 -7.60 2.18 5.59
N GLU A 48 -6.99 2.82 4.60
CA GLU A 48 -5.55 2.78 4.43
C GLU A 48 -5.00 4.18 4.19
N ARG A 49 -3.79 4.44 4.70
CA ARG A 49 -3.05 5.67 4.40
C ARG A 49 -1.69 5.27 3.91
N TYR A 50 -1.28 5.84 2.78
CA TYR A 50 0.10 5.74 2.32
C TYR A 50 0.85 6.98 2.75
N VAL A 51 2.00 6.79 3.38
CA VAL A 51 2.93 7.87 3.69
C VAL A 51 4.15 7.66 2.82
N ILE A 52 4.33 8.50 1.81
CA ILE A 52 5.44 8.33 0.86
C ILE A 52 6.75 8.72 1.53
N LEU A 53 7.70 7.80 1.54
CA LEU A 53 9.02 8.01 2.16
C LEU A 53 10.06 8.42 1.14
N SER A 54 10.07 7.80 -0.04
CA SER A 54 11.02 8.14 -1.10
C SER A 54 10.48 7.71 -2.46
N GLY A 55 10.84 8.46 -3.49
CA GLY A 55 10.44 8.18 -4.85
C GLY A 55 9.31 9.07 -5.33
N GLN A 56 8.76 8.73 -6.49
CA GLN A 56 7.64 9.45 -7.11
C GLN A 56 6.75 8.41 -7.77
N ALA A 57 5.45 8.59 -7.63
CA ALA A 57 4.49 7.59 -8.09
C ALA A 57 3.22 8.23 -8.63
N ARG A 58 2.49 7.45 -9.44
CA ARG A 58 1.11 7.76 -9.78
C ARG A 58 0.23 6.88 -8.90
N VAL A 59 -0.61 7.51 -8.08
CA VAL A 59 -1.58 6.78 -7.29
C VAL A 59 -2.94 6.90 -7.97
N THR A 60 -3.68 5.79 -7.96
CA THR A 60 -5.06 5.74 -8.46
C THR A 60 -5.95 5.30 -7.32
N VAL A 61 -6.96 6.13 -7.00
CA VAL A 61 -7.94 5.84 -5.95
C VAL A 61 -9.32 6.09 -6.54
N ALA A 62 -10.15 5.06 -6.56
CA ALA A 62 -11.41 5.06 -7.28
C ALA A 62 -11.13 5.38 -8.77
N ALA A 63 -11.72 6.44 -9.30
CA ALA A 63 -11.53 6.81 -10.70
C ALA A 63 -10.53 7.96 -10.90
N LYS A 64 -9.81 8.36 -9.84
CA LYS A 64 -8.90 9.51 -9.89
C LYS A 64 -7.45 9.05 -9.81
N SER A 65 -6.57 9.73 -10.55
CA SER A 65 -5.14 9.47 -10.51
C SER A 65 -4.39 10.79 -10.37
N TRP A 66 -3.32 10.78 -9.59
CA TRP A 66 -2.45 11.95 -9.45
C TRP A 66 -1.04 11.53 -9.05
N ILE A 67 -0.10 12.46 -9.16
CA ILE A 67 1.31 12.20 -8.85
C ILE A 67 1.58 12.54 -7.39
N VAL A 68 2.30 11.65 -6.71
CA VAL A 68 2.71 11.82 -5.32
C VAL A 68 4.22 11.64 -5.20
N LYS A 69 4.80 12.22 -4.16
CA LYS A 69 6.23 12.17 -3.88
C LYS A 69 6.47 12.12 -2.37
N ALA A 70 7.73 12.08 -1.98
CA ALA A 70 8.12 11.99 -0.57
C ALA A 70 7.39 13.04 0.28
N ASN A 71 6.91 12.61 1.43
CA ASN A 71 6.15 13.36 2.43
C ASN A 71 4.67 13.55 2.10
N ASP A 72 4.20 13.10 0.93
CA ASP A 72 2.77 13.10 0.65
C ASP A 72 2.07 11.98 1.41
N VAL A 73 0.83 12.24 1.81
CA VAL A 73 -0.03 11.26 2.48
C VAL A 73 -1.29 11.08 1.65
N ILE A 74 -1.62 9.83 1.35
CA ILE A 74 -2.82 9.48 0.58
C ILE A 74 -3.78 8.71 1.48
N HIS A 75 -5.01 9.18 1.59
CA HIS A 75 -6.07 8.48 2.33
C HIS A 75 -6.92 7.67 1.35
N ILE A 76 -7.14 6.41 1.68
CA ILE A 76 -7.95 5.49 0.89
C ILE A 76 -9.04 4.94 1.78
N ALA A 77 -10.29 5.29 1.47
CA ALA A 77 -11.45 4.81 2.23
C ALA A 77 -11.63 3.31 2.04
N SER A 78 -12.34 2.68 2.97
CA SER A 78 -12.65 1.25 2.90
C SER A 78 -13.29 0.88 1.57
N ASP A 79 -12.97 -0.29 1.07
CA ASP A 79 -13.61 -0.90 -0.10
C ASP A 79 -13.37 -0.13 -1.41
N THR A 80 -12.40 0.77 -1.44
CA THR A 80 -12.12 1.62 -2.61
C THR A 80 -11.03 0.98 -3.47
N PRO A 81 -11.24 0.84 -4.78
CA PRO A 81 -10.20 0.38 -5.69
C PRO A 81 -8.98 1.30 -5.67
N GLN A 82 -7.80 0.70 -5.58
CA GLN A 82 -6.55 1.43 -5.47
C GLN A 82 -5.41 0.74 -6.20
N GLN A 83 -4.46 1.53 -6.67
CA GLN A 83 -3.25 1.07 -7.34
C GLN A 83 -2.19 2.15 -7.23
N ILE A 84 -0.94 1.77 -7.10
CA ILE A 84 0.17 2.72 -7.13
C ILE A 84 1.23 2.24 -8.12
N GLU A 85 1.73 3.17 -8.93
CA GLU A 85 2.73 2.90 -9.96
C GLU A 85 4.00 3.70 -9.69
N ASN A 86 5.12 3.00 -9.60
CA ASN A 86 6.43 3.65 -9.47
C ASN A 86 6.85 4.21 -10.84
N LEU A 87 7.04 5.53 -10.91
CA LEU A 87 7.37 6.21 -12.17
C LEU A 87 8.87 6.32 -12.42
N LEU A 88 9.69 5.97 -11.45
CA LEU A 88 11.14 6.14 -11.52
C LEU A 88 11.86 4.82 -11.77
N ASP A 89 13.17 4.91 -12.00
CA ASP A 89 14.02 3.76 -12.26
C ASP A 89 14.77 3.28 -11.00
N HIS A 90 14.26 3.64 -9.83
CA HIS A 90 14.71 3.13 -8.53
C HIS A 90 13.48 2.90 -7.65
N ASP A 91 13.67 2.27 -6.51
CA ASP A 91 12.56 1.83 -5.66
C ASP A 91 11.71 3.00 -5.14
N LEU A 92 10.39 2.76 -5.12
CA LEU A 92 9.44 3.57 -4.39
C LEU A 92 9.28 2.95 -3.00
N GLN A 93 9.31 3.77 -1.95
CA GLN A 93 9.11 3.28 -0.59
C GLN A 93 8.06 4.12 0.12
N PHE A 94 7.13 3.44 0.78
CA PHE A 94 6.09 4.11 1.55
C PHE A 94 5.62 3.24 2.71
N LEU A 95 4.96 3.87 3.67
CA LEU A 95 4.26 3.16 4.74
C LEU A 95 2.81 3.01 4.37
N ALA A 96 2.26 1.82 4.58
CA ALA A 96 0.83 1.56 4.49
C ALA A 96 0.30 1.37 5.91
N ILE A 97 -0.58 2.28 6.33
CA ILE A 97 -1.16 2.26 7.67
C ILE A 97 -2.62 1.91 7.53
N CYS A 98 -3.01 0.75 8.04
CA CYS A 98 -4.38 0.23 7.94
C CYS A 98 -5.12 0.35 9.27
N THR A 99 -6.40 0.74 9.20
CA THR A 99 -7.30 0.77 10.34
C THR A 99 -8.64 0.18 9.91
N PRO A 100 -9.08 -0.93 10.52
CA PRO A 100 -8.35 -1.76 11.48
C PRO A 100 -7.09 -2.39 10.87
N ARG A 101 -6.40 -3.22 11.64
CA ARG A 101 -5.16 -3.85 11.18
C ARG A 101 -5.40 -4.65 9.89
N PHE A 102 -4.37 -4.69 9.03
CA PHE A 102 -4.45 -5.44 7.78
C PHE A 102 -4.60 -6.94 8.04
N SER A 103 -5.52 -7.56 7.30
CA SER A 103 -5.68 -9.00 7.24
C SER A 103 -5.77 -9.40 5.77
N GLU A 104 -5.04 -10.44 5.39
CA GLU A 104 -5.01 -10.90 4.01
C GLU A 104 -6.41 -11.31 3.51
N GLU A 105 -7.26 -11.80 4.39
CA GLU A 105 -8.64 -12.18 4.01
C GLU A 105 -9.49 -10.98 3.61
N ASN A 106 -9.09 -9.75 3.97
CA ASN A 106 -9.77 -8.53 3.55
C ASN A 106 -9.22 -7.96 2.24
N TYR A 107 -8.21 -8.58 1.68
CA TYR A 107 -7.61 -8.16 0.41
C TYR A 107 -8.42 -8.71 -0.76
N SER A 108 -8.85 -7.83 -1.66
CA SER A 108 -9.58 -8.19 -2.88
C SER A 108 -8.75 -7.81 -4.11
N ASP A 109 -8.34 -8.81 -4.90
CA ASP A 109 -7.66 -8.58 -6.16
C ASP A 109 -8.71 -8.30 -7.24
N LEU A 110 -8.67 -7.11 -7.83
CA LEU A 110 -9.67 -6.68 -8.81
C LEU A 110 -9.23 -6.99 -10.25
N GLU A 111 -8.07 -7.60 -10.44
CA GLU A 111 -7.56 -8.01 -11.75
C GLU A 111 -7.68 -9.51 -11.99
N ALA A 112 -8.11 -10.25 -11.00
CA ALA A 112 -8.23 -11.69 -11.10
C ALA A 112 -9.43 -12.10 -11.97
#